data_43e31c68bef760cee39916a438017a3c
#
_entry.id   43e31c68bef760cee39916a438017a3c
#
_cell.length_a   1.000
_cell.length_b   1.000
_cell.length_c   1.000
_cell.angle_alpha   90.00
_cell.angle_beta   90.00
_cell.angle_gamma   90.00
#
_symmetry.space_group_name_H-M   'P 1'
#
loop_
_entity.id
_entity.type
_entity.pdbx_description
1 polymer ?
#
loop_
_entity_poly.entity_id
_entity_poly.type
_entity_poly.pdbx_seq_one_letter_code
_entity_poly.pdbx_strand_id
1 'polypeptide(L)' 'MTDKTREEDAIRGVVERLKSAFGATHSSDEVEAAVAKAHAAFSERPVREFVPVLVERKARALLNESSG' A
#
# COMPACT_ATOMS: atom_id res chain seq x y z
N MET A 1 -12.96 16.03 8.86
CA MET A 1 -12.99 15.38 9.03
C MET A 1 -13.40 14.17 8.62
N THR A 2 -12.91 13.54 7.83
CA THR A 2 -13.42 12.32 7.42
C THR A 2 -12.36 11.24 7.54
N ASP A 3 -12.82 10.05 7.81
CA ASP A 3 -11.96 8.89 7.91
C ASP A 3 -11.24 8.61 6.61
N LYS A 4 -11.86 9.03 5.52
CA LYS A 4 -11.28 8.82 4.20
C LYS A 4 -9.97 9.59 4.04
N THR A 5 -9.92 10.81 4.55
CA THR A 5 -8.71 11.61 4.49
C THR A 5 -7.59 10.98 5.30
N ARG A 6 -7.93 10.47 6.49
CA ARG A 6 -6.97 9.79 7.31
C ARG A 6 -6.43 8.56 6.64
N GLU A 7 -7.32 7.80 6.03
CA GLU A 7 -6.93 6.58 5.33
C GLU A 7 -6.01 6.92 4.16
N GLU A 8 -6.33 7.96 3.43
CA GLU A 8 -5.51 8.38 2.29
C GLU A 8 -4.11 8.80 2.74
N ASP A 9 -4.04 9.53 3.84
CA ASP A 9 -2.74 9.93 4.38
C ASP A 9 -1.93 8.73 4.82
N ALA A 10 -2.58 7.77 5.47
CA ALA A 10 -1.91 6.56 5.92
C ALA A 10 -1.41 5.74 4.73
N ILE A 11 -2.22 5.65 3.68
CA ILE A 11 -1.83 4.92 2.48
C ILE A 11 -0.65 5.61 1.79
N ARG A 12 -0.65 6.93 1.77
CA ARG A 12 0.47 7.67 1.22
C ARG A 12 1.75 7.37 2.01
N GLY A 13 1.65 7.28 3.31
CA GLY A 13 2.78 6.89 4.16
C GLY A 13 3.29 5.49 3.83
N VAL A 14 2.37 4.56 3.54
CA VAL A 14 2.74 3.22 3.12
C VAL A 14 3.52 3.27 1.81
N VAL A 15 3.05 4.05 0.85
CA VAL A 15 3.72 4.21 -0.44
C VAL A 15 5.14 4.70 -0.24
N GLU A 16 5.31 5.74 0.56
CA GLU A 16 6.63 6.32 0.81
C GLU A 16 7.56 5.31 1.46
N ARG A 17 7.04 4.58 2.42
CA ARG A 17 7.82 3.58 3.13
C ARG A 17 8.26 2.46 2.18
N LEU A 18 7.37 2.01 1.32
CA LEU A 18 7.69 0.97 0.37
C LEU A 18 8.63 1.44 -0.72
N LYS A 19 8.49 2.69 -1.15
CA LYS A 19 9.43 3.26 -2.10
C LYS A 19 10.84 3.24 -1.53
N SER A 20 10.97 3.55 -0.26
CA SER A 20 12.25 3.52 0.40
C SER A 20 12.79 2.09 0.52
N ALA A 21 11.92 1.16 0.88
CA ALA A 21 12.34 -0.23 1.11
C ALA A 21 12.65 -0.96 -0.19
N PHE A 22 11.91 -0.70 -1.24
CA PHE A 22 12.05 -1.42 -2.52
C PHE A 22 12.61 -0.56 -3.65
N GLY A 23 13.09 0.60 -3.33
CA GLY A 23 13.55 1.55 -4.35
C GLY A 23 14.67 1.05 -5.22
N ALA A 24 15.46 0.12 -4.72
CA ALA A 24 16.57 -0.44 -5.50
C ALA A 24 16.11 -1.49 -6.52
N THR A 25 14.96 -2.10 -6.29
CA THR A 25 14.49 -3.20 -7.14
C THR A 25 13.21 -2.85 -7.90
N HIS A 26 12.49 -1.82 -7.47
CA HIS A 26 11.23 -1.46 -8.09
C HIS A 26 11.15 0.04 -8.31
N SER A 27 10.53 0.45 -9.38
CA SER A 27 10.32 1.87 -9.65
C SER A 27 9.21 2.40 -8.76
N SER A 28 9.12 3.71 -8.63
CA SER A 28 8.04 4.32 -7.88
C SER A 28 6.68 3.96 -8.46
N ASP A 29 6.57 3.84 -9.77
CA ASP A 29 5.31 3.46 -10.43
C ASP A 29 4.91 2.05 -10.03
N GLU A 30 5.87 1.15 -9.92
CA GLU A 30 5.58 -0.22 -9.52
C GLU A 30 5.09 -0.28 -8.09
N VAL A 31 5.71 0.49 -7.21
CA VAL A 31 5.30 0.55 -5.82
C VAL A 31 3.89 1.11 -5.72
N GLU A 32 3.62 2.17 -6.42
CA GLU A 32 2.30 2.79 -6.41
C GLU A 32 1.23 1.84 -6.94
N ALA A 33 1.55 1.11 -7.99
CA ALA A 33 0.61 0.14 -8.55
C ALA A 33 0.32 -0.99 -7.56
N ALA A 34 1.34 -1.46 -6.87
CA ALA A 34 1.17 -2.52 -5.87
C ALA A 34 0.30 -2.04 -4.71
N VAL A 35 0.54 -0.82 -4.25
CA VAL A 35 -0.26 -0.25 -3.17
C VAL A 35 -1.71 -0.04 -3.62
N ALA A 36 -1.91 0.45 -4.84
CA ALA A 36 -3.26 0.65 -5.36
C ALA A 36 -4.01 -0.66 -5.46
N LYS A 37 -3.36 -1.70 -5.93
CA LYS A 37 -3.96 -3.03 -6.02
C LYS A 37 -4.32 -3.55 -4.64
N ALA A 38 -3.40 -3.40 -3.70
CA ALA A 38 -3.62 -3.88 -2.34
C ALA A 38 -4.76 -3.09 -1.68
N HIS A 39 -4.80 -1.79 -1.90
CA HIS A 39 -5.83 -0.94 -1.32
C HIS A 39 -7.21 -1.35 -1.87
N ALA A 40 -7.28 -1.60 -3.16
CA ALA A 40 -8.54 -2.02 -3.77
C ALA A 40 -9.04 -3.35 -3.20
N ALA A 41 -8.12 -4.24 -2.86
CA ALA A 41 -8.49 -5.53 -2.28
C ALA A 41 -9.15 -5.38 -0.92
N PHE A 42 -8.86 -4.30 -0.20
CA PHE A 42 -9.41 -4.09 1.13
C PHE A 42 -10.44 -2.96 1.19
N SER A 43 -10.82 -2.40 0.05
CA SER A 43 -11.68 -1.24 0.04
C SER A 43 -13.09 -1.55 0.54
N GLU A 44 -13.51 -2.80 0.48
CA GLU A 44 -14.85 -3.20 0.91
C GLU A 44 -14.87 -3.75 2.33
N ARG A 45 -13.74 -3.77 3.00
CA ARG A 45 -13.71 -4.28 4.37
C ARG A 45 -14.44 -3.33 5.32
N PRO A 46 -15.24 -3.86 6.22
CA PRO A 46 -15.95 -3.01 7.18
C PRO A 46 -15.05 -2.36 8.21
N VAL A 47 -13.98 -3.02 8.59
CA VAL A 47 -13.04 -2.48 9.58
C VAL A 47 -11.96 -1.71 8.86
N ARG A 48 -12.00 -0.40 9.01
CA ARG A 48 -11.07 0.47 8.28
C ARG A 48 -9.80 0.80 9.06
N GLU A 49 -9.81 0.57 10.34
CA GLU A 49 -8.66 0.94 11.19
C GLU A 49 -7.38 0.24 10.77
N PHE A 50 -7.50 -1.00 10.35
CA PHE A 50 -6.34 -1.80 10.02
C PHE A 50 -6.03 -1.87 8.54
N VAL A 51 -6.80 -1.16 7.74
CA VAL A 51 -6.62 -1.19 6.29
C VAL A 51 -5.19 -0.78 5.88
N PRO A 52 -4.61 0.30 6.43
CA PRO A 52 -3.25 0.65 6.01
C PRO A 52 -2.23 -0.44 6.30
N VAL A 53 -2.36 -1.13 7.43
CA VAL A 53 -1.45 -2.22 7.78
C VAL A 53 -1.60 -3.38 6.82
N LEU A 54 -2.85 -3.71 6.51
CA LEU A 54 -3.13 -4.81 5.59
C LEU A 54 -2.67 -4.47 4.17
N VAL A 55 -2.85 -3.22 3.77
CA VAL A 55 -2.41 -2.77 2.46
C VAL A 55 -0.89 -2.88 2.37
N GLU A 56 -0.19 -2.47 3.40
CA GLU A 56 1.26 -2.56 3.41
C GLU A 56 1.74 -3.99 3.26
N ARG A 57 1.14 -4.89 4.00
CA ARG A 57 1.49 -6.31 3.93
C ARG A 57 1.24 -6.89 2.55
N LYS A 58 0.07 -6.59 2.01
CA LYS A 58 -0.29 -7.09 0.69
C LYS A 58 0.61 -6.52 -0.38
N ALA A 59 0.90 -5.22 -0.31
CA ALA A 59 1.77 -4.58 -1.29
C ALA A 59 3.17 -5.15 -1.24
N ARG A 60 3.69 -5.40 -0.04
CA ARG A 60 5.01 -6.03 0.10
C ARG A 60 5.04 -7.40 -0.55
N ALA A 61 3.99 -8.18 -0.35
CA ALA A 61 3.91 -9.49 -0.96
C ALA A 61 3.89 -9.39 -2.48
N LEU A 62 3.15 -8.45 -3.02
CA LEU A 62 3.08 -8.25 -4.46
C LEU A 62 4.44 -7.84 -5.02
N LEU A 63 5.14 -6.97 -4.34
CA LEU A 63 6.44 -6.52 -4.79
C LEU A 63 7.48 -7.62 -4.69
N ASN A 64 7.41 -8.43 -3.65
CA ASN A 64 8.31 -9.57 -3.51
C ASN A 64 8.07 -10.62 -4.59
N GLU A 65 6.85 -10.83 -4.97
CA GLU A 65 6.52 -11.76 -6.05
C GLU A 65 7.07 -11.25 -7.37
N SER A 66 6.98 -9.94 -7.59
CA SER A 66 7.47 -9.36 -8.82
C SER A 66 8.98 -9.44 -8.96
N SER A 67 9.68 -9.34 -7.84
CA SER A 67 11.13 -9.35 -7.90
C SER A 67 11.69 -10.75 -7.96
N GLY A 68 10.87 -11.72 -7.66
CA GLY A 68 11.30 -13.09 -7.74
C GLY A 68 11.24 -13.60 -9.10
#